data_222244ca9bb9a02789ac5a13f07427a8
#
_entry.id   222244ca9bb9a02789ac5a13f07427a8
#
_cell.length_a   1.000
_cell.length_b   1.000
_cell.length_c   1.000
_cell.angle_alpha   90.00
_cell.angle_beta   90.00
_cell.angle_gamma   90.00
#
_symmetry.space_group_name_H-M   'P 1'
#
loop_
_entity.id
_entity.type
_entity.pdbx_description
1 polymer ?
#
loop_
_entity_poly.entity_id
_entity_poly.type
_entity_poly.pdbx_seq_one_letter_code
_entity_poly.pdbx_strand_id
1 'polypeptide(L)'
;MVRKHLLLGVLAMLTAWPVGLLAQPQYQVAACDWMMLKRQKLGEFQLAKDIHADGVEVDMGPLGKRVLFENKLREPHFQQLFRRTADSLGIQVPSIAMSGFFAQSFLARENYKDLIDDCLKTMDVFGAKIAFLPLGGSGHEWKQPGEAHQEMVRRLREVGQMALASGKVIAIRTQLGARANINLLKEVNCEGIKIYYNLQDAVDQQLDPSKELKLLGSRRVAQIHASLTDSVTLDKDPRIDLHKVRKTLDKMKWNGWLVVERSRNAKDVRNVRGNFGTNVAYLKEIFSVQAEQKRDKNENK
;
A
#
# COMPACT_ATOMS: atom_id res chain seq x y z
N MET A 1 -12.28 -8.70 81.05
CA MET A 1 -11.57 -9.65 80.14
C MET A 1 -12.11 -9.37 78.72
N VAL A 2 -11.36 -8.62 77.89
CA VAL A 2 -11.76 -8.22 76.55
C VAL A 2 -10.89 -9.03 75.58
N ARG A 3 -11.47 -9.95 74.81
CA ARG A 3 -10.79 -10.69 73.75
C ARG A 3 -10.72 -9.83 72.47
N LYS A 4 -9.49 -9.48 72.03
CA LYS A 4 -9.21 -8.87 70.72
C LYS A 4 -9.17 -9.97 69.67
N HIS A 5 -10.05 -9.89 68.69
CA HIS A 5 -9.96 -10.70 67.49
C HIS A 5 -9.09 -9.96 66.45
N LEU A 6 -7.99 -10.60 66.05
CA LEU A 6 -7.07 -10.16 65.03
C LEU A 6 -7.61 -10.68 63.68
N LEU A 7 -8.07 -9.80 62.80
CA LEU A 7 -8.40 -10.12 61.41
C LEU A 7 -7.12 -10.01 60.57
N LEU A 8 -6.62 -11.16 60.08
CA LEU A 8 -5.59 -11.19 59.04
C LEU A 8 -6.26 -10.94 57.69
N GLY A 9 -6.01 -9.80 57.11
CA GLY A 9 -6.36 -9.52 55.70
C GLY A 9 -5.30 -10.10 54.75
N VAL A 10 -5.69 -11.10 53.98
CA VAL A 10 -4.86 -11.62 52.88
C VAL A 10 -4.96 -10.68 51.68
N LEU A 11 -3.92 -9.93 51.45
CA LEU A 11 -3.80 -9.06 50.26
C LEU A 11 -3.34 -9.91 49.08
N ALA A 12 -4.28 -10.32 48.20
CA ALA A 12 -3.97 -10.99 46.94
C ALA A 12 -3.34 -10.01 45.97
N MET A 13 -2.03 -10.04 45.80
CA MET A 13 -1.34 -9.35 44.72
C MET A 13 -1.67 -10.03 43.39
N LEU A 14 -2.57 -9.43 42.61
CA LEU A 14 -2.76 -9.75 41.21
C LEU A 14 -1.54 -9.21 40.43
N THR A 15 -0.58 -10.10 40.13
CA THR A 15 0.49 -9.83 39.19
C THR A 15 -0.10 -9.79 37.78
N ALA A 16 -0.44 -8.58 37.29
CA ALA A 16 -0.74 -8.35 35.89
C ALA A 16 0.53 -8.62 35.08
N TRP A 17 0.58 -9.77 34.41
CA TRP A 17 1.60 -10.04 33.42
C TRP A 17 1.42 -9.03 32.29
N PRO A 18 2.48 -8.33 31.86
CA PRO A 18 2.36 -7.46 30.70
C PRO A 18 2.05 -8.36 29.49
N VAL A 19 0.85 -8.21 28.95
CA VAL A 19 0.55 -8.72 27.60
C VAL A 19 1.51 -7.98 26.68
N GLY A 20 2.58 -8.65 26.28
CA GLY A 20 3.54 -8.06 25.34
C GLY A 20 2.78 -7.66 24.09
N LEU A 21 2.68 -6.35 23.82
CA LEU A 21 2.29 -5.87 22.52
C LEU A 21 3.28 -6.48 21.53
N LEU A 22 2.82 -7.49 20.77
CA LEU A 22 3.60 -7.98 19.64
C LEU A 22 3.83 -6.78 18.72
N ALA A 23 5.09 -6.37 18.59
CA ALA A 23 5.45 -5.30 17.67
C ALA A 23 4.93 -5.68 16.29
N GLN A 24 4.22 -4.74 15.64
CA GLN A 24 3.77 -4.94 14.27
C GLN A 24 4.99 -5.26 13.40
N PRO A 25 4.89 -6.23 12.47
CA PRO A 25 6.00 -6.53 11.58
C PRO A 25 6.38 -5.28 10.80
N GLN A 26 7.68 -5.06 10.63
CA GLN A 26 8.20 -3.90 9.92
C GLN A 26 7.67 -3.84 8.48
N TYR A 27 7.50 -4.99 7.84
CA TYR A 27 6.97 -5.13 6.49
C TYR A 27 5.79 -6.10 6.48
N GLN A 28 4.76 -5.74 5.73
CA GLN A 28 3.60 -6.58 5.46
C GLN A 28 3.41 -6.68 3.95
N VAL A 29 2.84 -7.80 3.48
CA VAL A 29 2.66 -8.07 2.06
C VAL A 29 1.19 -8.15 1.71
N ALA A 30 0.75 -7.32 0.77
CA ALA A 30 -0.60 -7.34 0.23
C ALA A 30 -0.59 -7.65 -1.28
N ALA A 31 -1.76 -7.89 -1.84
CA ALA A 31 -1.96 -8.02 -3.27
C ALA A 31 -3.14 -7.14 -3.72
N CYS A 32 -3.08 -6.58 -4.93
CA CYS A 32 -4.15 -5.74 -5.45
C CYS A 32 -5.29 -6.56 -6.06
N ASP A 33 -6.53 -6.22 -5.75
CA ASP A 33 -7.71 -6.99 -6.17
C ASP A 33 -7.96 -6.97 -7.68
N TRP A 34 -7.67 -5.83 -8.35
CA TRP A 34 -7.92 -5.67 -9.79
C TRP A 34 -7.02 -6.54 -10.66
N MET A 35 -5.78 -6.78 -10.27
CA MET A 35 -4.88 -7.66 -11.00
C MET A 35 -5.02 -9.13 -10.58
N MET A 36 -5.55 -9.40 -9.40
CA MET A 36 -6.03 -10.72 -8.99
C MET A 36 -7.35 -11.13 -9.67
N LEU A 37 -7.91 -10.30 -10.56
CA LEU A 37 -9.19 -10.49 -11.23
C LEU A 37 -10.38 -10.61 -10.25
N LYS A 38 -10.26 -9.97 -9.10
CA LYS A 38 -11.24 -10.02 -8.00
C LYS A 38 -11.77 -8.63 -7.62
N ARG A 39 -11.55 -7.61 -8.47
CA ARG A 39 -11.97 -6.22 -8.21
C ARG A 39 -13.36 -6.15 -7.57
N GLN A 40 -13.41 -5.67 -6.33
CA GLN A 40 -14.61 -5.58 -5.50
C GLN A 40 -15.47 -6.86 -5.50
N LYS A 41 -14.85 -8.01 -5.34
CA LYS A 41 -15.51 -9.31 -5.15
C LYS A 41 -15.04 -9.94 -3.85
N LEU A 42 -15.95 -10.43 -3.02
CA LEU A 42 -15.62 -11.04 -1.72
C LEU A 42 -14.52 -12.10 -1.79
N GLY A 43 -14.42 -12.81 -2.90
CA GLY A 43 -13.35 -13.81 -3.13
C GLY A 43 -11.94 -13.23 -3.21
N GLU A 44 -11.76 -11.90 -3.17
CA GLU A 44 -10.43 -11.27 -3.07
C GLU A 44 -9.76 -11.60 -1.74
N PHE A 45 -10.51 -11.56 -0.64
CA PHE A 45 -10.01 -11.87 0.70
C PHE A 45 -9.67 -13.35 0.85
N GLN A 46 -10.52 -14.25 0.32
CA GLN A 46 -10.22 -15.68 0.34
C GLN A 46 -8.97 -15.99 -0.49
N LEU A 47 -8.83 -15.39 -1.67
CA LEU A 47 -7.64 -15.59 -2.50
C LEU A 47 -6.39 -15.05 -1.79
N ALA A 48 -6.46 -13.88 -1.15
CA ALA A 48 -5.36 -13.34 -0.35
C ALA A 48 -4.94 -14.31 0.78
N LYS A 49 -5.92 -14.88 1.50
CA LYS A 49 -5.69 -15.91 2.52
C LYS A 49 -4.99 -17.14 1.94
N ASP A 50 -5.49 -17.62 0.81
CA ASP A 50 -4.98 -18.83 0.15
C ASP A 50 -3.53 -18.68 -0.37
N ILE A 51 -3.13 -17.46 -0.73
CA ILE A 51 -1.76 -17.14 -1.15
C ILE A 51 -0.89 -16.61 0.00
N HIS A 52 -1.40 -16.66 1.23
CA HIS A 52 -0.71 -16.20 2.45
C HIS A 52 -0.34 -14.70 2.44
N ALA A 53 -1.06 -13.86 1.71
CA ALA A 53 -0.91 -12.41 1.84
C ALA A 53 -1.47 -11.92 3.19
N ASP A 54 -0.92 -10.82 3.72
CA ASP A 54 -1.39 -10.21 4.96
C ASP A 54 -2.58 -9.28 4.70
N GLY A 55 -2.72 -8.81 3.45
CA GLY A 55 -3.76 -7.85 3.09
C GLY A 55 -4.12 -7.84 1.60
N VAL A 56 -5.15 -7.04 1.31
CA VAL A 56 -5.62 -6.72 -0.04
C VAL A 56 -5.67 -5.21 -0.21
N GLU A 57 -5.08 -4.70 -1.28
CA GLU A 57 -5.37 -3.35 -1.75
C GLU A 57 -6.66 -3.40 -2.56
N VAL A 58 -7.72 -2.76 -2.04
CA VAL A 58 -9.06 -2.80 -2.62
C VAL A 58 -9.25 -1.64 -3.58
N ASP A 59 -9.72 -1.93 -4.80
CA ASP A 59 -9.96 -0.91 -5.83
C ASP A 59 -11.34 -0.25 -5.70
N MET A 60 -11.43 1.00 -6.09
CA MET A 60 -12.69 1.78 -6.15
C MET A 60 -13.68 1.29 -7.21
N GLY A 61 -13.30 0.32 -8.02
CA GLY A 61 -14.06 -0.10 -9.18
C GLY A 61 -13.74 0.72 -10.45
N PRO A 62 -14.27 0.29 -11.61
CA PRO A 62 -13.99 0.95 -12.88
C PRO A 62 -14.57 2.38 -12.92
N LEU A 63 -13.79 3.30 -13.51
CA LEU A 63 -14.21 4.69 -13.71
C LEU A 63 -14.76 4.89 -15.14
N GLY A 64 -13.96 4.66 -16.18
CA GLY A 64 -14.36 4.87 -17.57
C GLY A 64 -14.96 6.26 -17.80
N LYS A 65 -16.12 6.33 -18.46
CA LYS A 65 -16.87 7.58 -18.71
C LYS A 65 -17.86 7.94 -17.57
N ARG A 66 -17.88 7.19 -16.48
CA ARG A 66 -18.78 7.43 -15.35
C ARG A 66 -18.42 8.71 -14.62
N VAL A 67 -19.40 9.34 -13.99
CA VAL A 67 -19.18 10.51 -13.12
C VAL A 67 -18.37 10.10 -11.89
N LEU A 68 -18.73 8.97 -11.25
CA LEU A 68 -18.01 8.39 -10.12
C LEU A 68 -17.56 6.96 -10.45
N PHE A 69 -16.69 6.40 -9.62
CA PHE A 69 -16.31 4.99 -9.71
C PHE A 69 -17.52 4.07 -9.57
N GLU A 70 -17.49 2.91 -10.20
CA GLU A 70 -18.51 1.86 -9.98
C GLU A 70 -18.23 1.13 -8.65
N ASN A 71 -18.36 1.87 -7.57
CA ASN A 71 -17.95 1.45 -6.24
C ASN A 71 -19.13 0.84 -5.46
N LYS A 72 -19.09 -0.48 -5.23
CA LYS A 72 -20.10 -1.20 -4.43
C LYS A 72 -20.08 -0.78 -2.96
N LEU A 73 -18.92 -0.34 -2.47
CA LEU A 73 -18.72 0.02 -1.07
C LEU A 73 -19.38 1.37 -0.67
N ARG A 74 -20.13 2.00 -1.56
CA ARG A 74 -21.08 3.06 -1.19
C ARG A 74 -22.31 2.51 -0.46
N GLU A 75 -22.67 1.26 -0.73
CA GLU A 75 -23.84 0.63 -0.18
C GLU A 75 -23.54 0.03 1.21
N PRO A 76 -24.26 0.42 2.28
CA PRO A 76 -23.99 -0.05 3.65
C PRO A 76 -23.98 -1.58 3.79
N HIS A 77 -24.82 -2.28 3.01
CA HIS A 77 -24.84 -3.73 2.98
C HIS A 77 -23.48 -4.32 2.53
N PHE A 78 -22.93 -3.79 1.42
CA PHE A 78 -21.62 -4.26 0.94
C PHE A 78 -20.48 -3.85 1.88
N GLN A 79 -20.54 -2.67 2.50
CA GLN A 79 -19.56 -2.26 3.52
C GLN A 79 -19.47 -3.29 4.64
N GLN A 80 -20.59 -3.68 5.21
CA GLN A 80 -20.64 -4.67 6.29
C GLN A 80 -20.15 -6.04 5.82
N LEU A 81 -20.59 -6.48 4.64
CA LEU A 81 -20.24 -7.79 4.10
C LEU A 81 -18.74 -7.90 3.82
N PHE A 82 -18.15 -6.91 3.17
CA PHE A 82 -16.73 -6.88 2.85
C PHE A 82 -15.88 -6.82 4.13
N ARG A 83 -16.22 -5.91 5.05
CA ARG A 83 -15.49 -5.81 6.33
C ARG A 83 -15.54 -7.12 7.13
N ARG A 84 -16.73 -7.69 7.33
CA ARG A 84 -16.86 -8.97 8.04
C ARG A 84 -16.08 -10.10 7.39
N THR A 85 -16.05 -10.14 6.05
CA THR A 85 -15.28 -11.16 5.32
C THR A 85 -13.79 -10.97 5.53
N ALA A 86 -13.28 -9.75 5.41
CA ALA A 86 -11.87 -9.42 5.68
C ALA A 86 -11.48 -9.82 7.12
N ASP A 87 -12.28 -9.38 8.11
CA ASP A 87 -12.05 -9.63 9.54
C ASP A 87 -12.05 -11.14 9.84
N SER A 88 -13.03 -11.89 9.30
CA SER A 88 -13.16 -13.34 9.54
C SER A 88 -11.98 -14.15 8.99
N LEU A 89 -11.34 -13.65 7.93
CA LEU A 89 -10.18 -14.28 7.30
C LEU A 89 -8.84 -13.74 7.84
N GLY A 90 -8.89 -12.70 8.68
CA GLY A 90 -7.71 -12.02 9.21
C GLY A 90 -6.91 -11.29 8.12
N ILE A 91 -7.58 -10.78 7.09
CA ILE A 91 -6.98 -10.05 5.97
C ILE A 91 -7.18 -8.54 6.18
N GLN A 92 -6.09 -7.78 6.17
CA GLN A 92 -6.13 -6.33 6.30
C GLN A 92 -6.35 -5.63 4.95
N VAL A 93 -6.85 -4.40 5.00
CA VAL A 93 -6.95 -3.53 3.81
C VAL A 93 -6.07 -2.31 4.06
N PRO A 94 -4.80 -2.33 3.59
CA PRO A 94 -3.83 -1.26 3.84
C PRO A 94 -4.15 0.03 3.09
N SER A 95 -4.78 -0.10 1.93
CA SER A 95 -5.02 1.02 1.01
C SER A 95 -6.25 0.79 0.14
N ILE A 96 -6.82 1.89 -0.32
CA ILE A 96 -7.88 1.91 -1.33
C ILE A 96 -7.30 2.49 -2.63
N ALA A 97 -7.52 1.80 -3.75
CA ALA A 97 -6.93 2.16 -5.02
C ALA A 97 -7.94 2.80 -5.97
N MET A 98 -7.55 3.89 -6.61
CA MET A 98 -8.28 4.54 -7.70
C MET A 98 -7.71 4.11 -9.05
N SER A 99 -7.61 2.79 -9.31
CA SER A 99 -6.94 2.24 -10.49
C SER A 99 -7.55 2.71 -11.82
N GLY A 100 -8.78 3.20 -11.81
CA GLY A 100 -9.43 3.81 -12.98
C GLY A 100 -8.62 4.96 -13.59
N PHE A 101 -7.77 5.64 -12.82
CA PHE A 101 -6.88 6.68 -13.29
C PHE A 101 -5.65 6.17 -14.06
N PHE A 102 -5.41 4.87 -14.15
CA PHE A 102 -4.45 4.33 -15.13
C PHE A 102 -4.86 4.61 -16.58
N ALA A 103 -6.17 4.67 -16.85
CA ALA A 103 -6.72 4.92 -18.19
C ALA A 103 -7.34 6.32 -18.34
N GLN A 104 -7.32 7.13 -17.29
CA GLN A 104 -7.96 8.45 -17.26
C GLN A 104 -6.96 9.51 -16.80
N SER A 105 -7.02 10.70 -17.39
CA SER A 105 -6.25 11.84 -16.87
C SER A 105 -6.93 12.43 -15.63
N PHE A 106 -6.19 12.56 -14.54
CA PHE A 106 -6.67 13.26 -13.34
C PHE A 106 -6.97 14.74 -13.63
N LEU A 107 -6.22 15.36 -14.54
CA LEU A 107 -6.44 16.75 -14.98
C LEU A 107 -7.69 16.90 -15.84
N ALA A 108 -8.11 15.87 -16.56
CA ALA A 108 -9.30 15.93 -17.40
C ALA A 108 -10.60 15.74 -16.61
N ARG A 109 -10.53 15.47 -15.30
CA ARG A 109 -11.71 15.28 -14.46
C ARG A 109 -12.03 16.56 -13.71
N GLU A 110 -13.09 17.26 -14.13
CA GLU A 110 -13.57 18.46 -13.43
C GLU A 110 -14.07 18.14 -12.03
N ASN A 111 -14.71 16.97 -11.87
CA ASN A 111 -15.25 16.48 -10.61
C ASN A 111 -14.22 15.68 -9.77
N TYR A 112 -12.91 15.95 -9.93
CA TYR A 112 -11.86 15.21 -9.22
C TYR A 112 -12.03 15.20 -7.70
N LYS A 113 -12.58 16.27 -7.11
CA LYS A 113 -12.85 16.34 -5.66
C LYS A 113 -13.90 15.33 -5.22
N ASP A 114 -14.95 15.13 -6.01
CA ASP A 114 -15.99 14.14 -5.70
C ASP A 114 -15.44 12.71 -5.77
N LEU A 115 -14.55 12.44 -6.74
CA LEU A 115 -13.88 11.15 -6.86
C LEU A 115 -12.95 10.88 -5.68
N ILE A 116 -12.26 11.89 -5.18
CA ILE A 116 -11.41 11.78 -3.99
C ILE A 116 -12.26 11.62 -2.73
N ASP A 117 -13.33 12.38 -2.57
CA ASP A 117 -14.23 12.27 -1.42
C ASP A 117 -14.86 10.88 -1.33
N ASP A 118 -15.31 10.31 -2.46
CA ASP A 118 -15.79 8.93 -2.56
C ASP A 118 -14.72 7.91 -2.09
N CYS A 119 -13.48 8.11 -2.49
CA CYS A 119 -12.36 7.28 -2.05
C CYS A 119 -12.11 7.42 -0.53
N LEU A 120 -12.05 8.64 -0.02
CA LEU A 120 -11.82 8.91 1.40
C LEU A 120 -12.92 8.29 2.28
N LYS A 121 -14.19 8.34 1.85
CA LYS A 121 -15.31 7.66 2.52
C LYS A 121 -15.16 6.14 2.46
N THR A 122 -14.73 5.60 1.32
CA THR A 122 -14.50 4.16 1.17
C THR A 122 -13.38 3.67 2.08
N MET A 123 -12.34 4.47 2.30
CA MET A 123 -11.27 4.15 3.23
C MET A 123 -11.76 3.93 4.67
N ASP A 124 -12.81 4.64 5.08
CA ASP A 124 -13.38 4.51 6.43
C ASP A 124 -14.01 3.14 6.68
N VAL A 125 -14.48 2.47 5.62
CA VAL A 125 -15.06 1.12 5.71
C VAL A 125 -14.07 0.14 6.35
N PHE A 126 -12.79 0.27 6.02
CA PHE A 126 -11.72 -0.63 6.49
C PHE A 126 -10.75 0.03 7.47
N GLY A 127 -10.89 1.32 7.74
CA GLY A 127 -9.93 2.09 8.52
C GLY A 127 -8.61 2.32 7.79
N ALA A 128 -8.60 2.17 6.45
CA ALA A 128 -7.42 2.39 5.62
C ALA A 128 -6.94 3.85 5.72
N LYS A 129 -5.60 4.05 5.68
CA LYS A 129 -5.00 5.38 5.81
C LYS A 129 -4.36 5.89 4.52
N ILE A 130 -4.25 5.05 3.51
CA ILE A 130 -3.58 5.35 2.25
C ILE A 130 -4.57 5.18 1.09
N ALA A 131 -4.71 6.20 0.24
CA ALA A 131 -5.36 6.11 -1.05
C ALA A 131 -4.30 6.05 -2.15
N PHE A 132 -4.41 5.10 -3.07
CA PHE A 132 -3.54 5.03 -4.24
C PHE A 132 -4.13 5.83 -5.40
N LEU A 133 -3.39 6.81 -5.91
CA LEU A 133 -3.77 7.63 -7.08
C LEU A 133 -2.68 7.54 -8.16
N PRO A 134 -2.87 6.72 -9.21
CA PRO A 134 -1.97 6.73 -10.36
C PRO A 134 -2.21 7.96 -11.23
N LEU A 135 -1.12 8.66 -11.58
CA LEU A 135 -1.12 9.82 -12.47
C LEU A 135 -0.57 9.43 -13.86
N GLY A 136 -0.82 8.20 -14.28
CA GLY A 136 -0.26 7.61 -15.48
C GLY A 136 -1.23 7.51 -16.68
N GLY A 137 -2.43 8.08 -16.57
CA GLY A 137 -3.38 8.13 -17.67
C GLY A 137 -2.91 9.03 -18.83
N SER A 138 -3.77 9.22 -19.83
CA SER A 138 -3.54 10.18 -20.90
C SER A 138 -3.30 11.59 -20.35
N GLY A 139 -2.43 12.36 -20.99
CA GLY A 139 -2.05 13.71 -20.52
C GLY A 139 -0.80 13.65 -19.65
N HIS A 140 0.36 13.66 -20.32
CA HIS A 140 1.68 13.70 -19.65
C HIS A 140 2.25 15.11 -19.58
N GLU A 141 1.54 16.10 -20.09
CA GLU A 141 1.94 17.50 -20.20
C GLU A 141 2.29 18.10 -18.84
N TRP A 142 1.60 17.65 -17.78
CA TRP A 142 1.87 18.08 -16.42
C TRP A 142 3.28 17.70 -15.91
N LYS A 143 3.99 16.79 -16.58
CA LYS A 143 5.36 16.40 -16.23
C LYS A 143 6.39 17.43 -16.69
N GLN A 144 5.98 18.37 -17.55
CA GLN A 144 6.80 19.47 -18.04
C GLN A 144 6.34 20.80 -17.42
N PRO A 145 7.24 21.78 -17.24
CA PRO A 145 6.85 23.11 -16.77
C PRO A 145 5.78 23.74 -17.69
N GLY A 146 4.74 24.33 -17.09
CA GLY A 146 3.65 24.98 -17.81
C GLY A 146 2.33 24.97 -17.05
N GLU A 147 1.25 25.38 -17.68
CA GLU A 147 -0.08 25.48 -17.08
C GLU A 147 -0.58 24.14 -16.56
N ALA A 148 -0.42 23.07 -17.31
CA ALA A 148 -0.81 21.72 -16.88
C ALA A 148 -0.08 21.27 -15.60
N HIS A 149 1.20 21.62 -15.47
CA HIS A 149 1.97 21.35 -14.26
C HIS A 149 1.43 22.13 -13.07
N GLN A 150 1.22 23.45 -13.25
CA GLN A 150 0.68 24.30 -12.20
C GLN A 150 -0.70 23.83 -11.73
N GLU A 151 -1.56 23.44 -12.66
CA GLU A 151 -2.88 22.90 -12.36
C GLU A 151 -2.79 21.55 -11.61
N MET A 152 -1.88 20.65 -12.00
CA MET A 152 -1.63 19.41 -11.28
C MET A 152 -1.19 19.69 -9.83
N VAL A 153 -0.23 20.59 -9.64
CA VAL A 153 0.24 21.00 -8.31
C VAL A 153 -0.90 21.56 -7.47
N ARG A 154 -1.73 22.44 -8.05
CA ARG A 154 -2.90 23.01 -7.38
C ARG A 154 -3.88 21.93 -6.95
N ARG A 155 -4.27 21.04 -7.86
CA ARG A 155 -5.22 19.95 -7.55
C ARG A 155 -4.68 18.98 -6.51
N LEU A 156 -3.41 18.58 -6.61
CA LEU A 156 -2.78 17.71 -5.63
C LEU A 156 -2.76 18.36 -4.24
N ARG A 157 -2.49 19.67 -4.16
CA ARG A 157 -2.55 20.40 -2.88
C ARG A 157 -3.95 20.36 -2.28
N GLU A 158 -4.97 20.62 -3.07
CA GLU A 158 -6.37 20.62 -2.62
C GLU A 158 -6.81 19.24 -2.12
N VAL A 159 -6.57 18.19 -2.90
CA VAL A 159 -6.97 16.84 -2.50
C VAL A 159 -6.11 16.31 -1.35
N GLY A 160 -4.86 16.75 -1.24
CA GLY A 160 -4.02 16.47 -0.09
C GLY A 160 -4.56 17.09 1.20
N GLN A 161 -5.09 18.30 1.13
CA GLN A 161 -5.76 18.95 2.27
C GLN A 161 -7.03 18.20 2.68
N MET A 162 -7.84 17.73 1.70
CA MET A 162 -9.00 16.88 1.97
C MET A 162 -8.61 15.59 2.70
N ALA A 163 -7.53 14.94 2.26
CA ALA A 163 -7.03 13.73 2.90
C ALA A 163 -6.56 13.99 4.34
N LEU A 164 -5.79 15.05 4.57
CA LEU A 164 -5.33 15.44 5.90
C LEU A 164 -6.48 15.73 6.86
N ALA A 165 -7.51 16.43 6.41
CA ALA A 165 -8.71 16.70 7.20
C ALA A 165 -9.43 15.43 7.65
N SER A 166 -9.22 14.31 6.93
CA SER A 166 -9.76 12.99 7.25
C SER A 166 -8.75 12.08 7.95
N GLY A 167 -7.57 12.59 8.32
CA GLY A 167 -6.49 11.80 8.93
C GLY A 167 -5.91 10.73 7.99
N LYS A 168 -5.88 11.00 6.69
CA LYS A 168 -5.46 10.10 5.62
C LYS A 168 -4.40 10.74 4.73
N VAL A 169 -3.82 9.97 3.83
CA VAL A 169 -2.90 10.47 2.79
C VAL A 169 -3.30 9.90 1.42
N ILE A 170 -3.04 10.67 0.37
CA ILE A 170 -3.11 10.22 -1.01
C ILE A 170 -1.69 9.95 -1.47
N ALA A 171 -1.41 8.71 -1.81
CA ALA A 171 -0.12 8.29 -2.35
C ALA A 171 -0.19 8.25 -3.88
N ILE A 172 0.62 9.08 -4.53
CA ILE A 172 0.61 9.24 -5.99
C ILE A 172 1.68 8.38 -6.66
N ARG A 173 1.33 7.72 -7.75
CA ARG A 173 2.27 7.11 -8.70
C ARG A 173 2.42 8.01 -9.91
N THR A 174 3.61 8.57 -10.09
CA THR A 174 3.89 9.60 -11.10
C THR A 174 4.64 9.09 -12.33
N GLN A 175 5.33 7.95 -12.20
CA GLN A 175 6.33 7.47 -13.16
C GLN A 175 7.51 8.44 -13.35
N LEU A 176 7.80 9.27 -12.35
CA LEU A 176 8.96 10.16 -12.30
C LEU A 176 10.06 9.53 -11.45
N GLY A 177 11.33 9.89 -11.73
CA GLY A 177 12.44 9.55 -10.85
C GLY A 177 12.36 10.31 -9.51
N ALA A 178 13.14 9.86 -8.53
CA ALA A 178 13.08 10.38 -7.15
C ALA A 178 13.30 11.89 -7.06
N ARG A 179 14.24 12.45 -7.82
CA ARG A 179 14.53 13.91 -7.81
C ARG A 179 13.31 14.73 -8.24
N ALA A 180 12.66 14.33 -9.34
CA ALA A 180 11.49 15.01 -9.86
C ALA A 180 10.29 14.86 -8.91
N ASN A 181 10.11 13.68 -8.30
CA ASN A 181 9.10 13.46 -7.26
C ASN A 181 9.33 14.38 -6.03
N ILE A 182 10.57 14.54 -5.59
CA ILE A 182 10.89 15.44 -4.47
C ILE A 182 10.53 16.90 -4.82
N ASN A 183 10.83 17.33 -6.05
CA ASN A 183 10.50 18.69 -6.49
C ASN A 183 8.98 18.88 -6.55
N LEU A 184 8.25 17.93 -7.16
CA LEU A 184 6.79 17.97 -7.19
C LEU A 184 6.18 18.07 -5.79
N LEU A 185 6.64 17.23 -4.83
CA LEU A 185 6.15 17.28 -3.46
C LEU A 185 6.44 18.62 -2.76
N LYS A 186 7.59 19.24 -3.04
CA LYS A 186 7.91 20.59 -2.53
C LYS A 186 6.97 21.65 -3.09
N GLU A 187 6.65 21.59 -4.38
CA GLU A 187 5.72 22.51 -5.04
C GLU A 187 4.29 22.31 -4.54
N VAL A 188 3.85 21.06 -4.37
CA VAL A 188 2.55 20.73 -3.77
C VAL A 188 2.46 21.26 -2.35
N ASN A 189 3.55 21.16 -1.58
CA ASN A 189 3.66 21.66 -0.19
C ASN A 189 2.47 21.23 0.69
N CYS A 190 2.15 19.93 0.69
CA CYS A 190 1.07 19.35 1.48
C CYS A 190 1.44 17.94 1.95
N GLU A 191 1.47 17.70 3.24
CA GLU A 191 1.81 16.38 3.83
C GLU A 191 0.76 15.30 3.55
N GLY A 192 -0.43 15.68 3.09
CA GLY A 192 -1.47 14.75 2.65
C GLY A 192 -1.18 14.07 1.32
N ILE A 193 -0.12 14.51 0.60
CA ILE A 193 0.36 13.88 -0.63
C ILE A 193 1.71 13.23 -0.36
N LYS A 194 1.81 11.94 -0.69
CA LYS A 194 3.04 11.15 -0.60
C LYS A 194 3.24 10.35 -1.88
N ILE A 195 4.37 9.67 -1.97
CA ILE A 195 4.68 8.81 -3.12
C ILE A 195 4.21 7.38 -2.81
N TYR A 196 3.44 6.82 -3.73
CA TYR A 196 3.28 5.40 -3.89
C TYR A 196 4.40 4.92 -4.82
N TYR A 197 5.47 4.42 -4.23
CA TYR A 197 6.64 4.03 -5.00
C TYR A 197 6.35 2.74 -5.79
N ASN A 198 6.74 2.69 -7.05
CA ASN A 198 6.58 1.50 -7.87
C ASN A 198 7.95 1.03 -8.36
N LEU A 199 8.32 -0.21 -8.02
CA LEU A 199 9.61 -0.79 -8.40
C LEU A 199 9.74 -0.91 -9.92
N GLN A 200 8.63 -1.24 -10.61
CA GLN A 200 8.59 -1.33 -12.06
C GLN A 200 9.00 -0.02 -12.74
N ASP A 201 8.48 1.12 -12.24
CA ASP A 201 8.76 2.43 -12.88
C ASP A 201 10.25 2.76 -12.85
N ALA A 202 10.95 2.41 -11.78
CA ALA A 202 12.39 2.62 -11.68
C ALA A 202 13.16 1.67 -12.62
N VAL A 203 12.80 0.39 -12.65
CA VAL A 203 13.46 -0.61 -13.50
C VAL A 203 13.23 -0.31 -14.98
N ASP A 204 12.01 0.04 -15.37
CA ASP A 204 11.67 0.37 -16.77
C ASP A 204 12.41 1.63 -17.26
N GLN A 205 12.75 2.56 -16.35
CA GLN A 205 13.59 3.73 -16.62
C GLN A 205 15.10 3.46 -16.45
N GLN A 206 15.51 2.24 -16.22
CA GLN A 206 16.91 1.85 -15.97
C GLN A 206 17.54 2.55 -14.75
N LEU A 207 16.71 2.92 -13.78
CA LEU A 207 17.12 3.48 -12.49
C LEU A 207 17.29 2.36 -11.46
N ASP A 208 18.17 2.59 -10.49
CA ASP A 208 18.36 1.67 -9.36
C ASP A 208 17.31 1.97 -8.26
N PRO A 209 16.33 1.08 -8.03
CA PRO A 209 15.29 1.31 -7.04
C PRO A 209 15.82 1.62 -5.63
N SER A 210 16.96 1.04 -5.26
CA SER A 210 17.57 1.28 -3.95
C SER A 210 18.13 2.70 -3.81
N LYS A 211 18.72 3.23 -4.89
CA LYS A 211 19.20 4.63 -4.92
C LYS A 211 18.04 5.61 -4.91
N GLU A 212 17.01 5.32 -5.70
CA GLU A 212 15.80 6.13 -5.78
C GLU A 212 15.06 6.20 -4.42
N LEU A 213 14.84 5.07 -3.76
CA LEU A 213 14.23 5.00 -2.42
C LEU A 213 15.06 5.77 -1.39
N LYS A 214 16.39 5.57 -1.39
CA LYS A 214 17.29 6.31 -0.50
C LYS A 214 17.18 7.82 -0.70
N LEU A 215 17.07 8.28 -1.94
CA LEU A 215 16.96 9.70 -2.27
C LEU A 215 15.60 10.25 -1.84
N LEU A 216 14.48 9.53 -2.05
CA LEU A 216 13.16 9.90 -1.59
C LEU A 216 13.09 10.05 -0.07
N GLY A 217 13.70 9.12 0.65
CA GLY A 217 13.63 9.05 2.11
C GLY A 217 12.29 8.51 2.64
N SER A 218 12.30 7.96 3.85
CA SER A 218 11.16 7.22 4.43
C SER A 218 9.87 8.04 4.55
N ARG A 219 9.97 9.33 4.87
CA ARG A 219 8.78 10.18 5.10
C ARG A 219 7.95 10.45 3.85
N ARG A 220 8.55 10.37 2.65
CA ARG A 220 7.85 10.64 1.39
C ARG A 220 7.22 9.41 0.77
N VAL A 221 7.66 8.21 1.15
CA VAL A 221 7.15 6.93 0.62
C VAL A 221 6.06 6.40 1.54
N ALA A 222 4.81 6.41 1.09
CA ALA A 222 3.68 5.90 1.85
C ALA A 222 3.54 4.38 1.74
N GLN A 223 3.71 3.84 0.53
CA GLN A 223 3.53 2.42 0.22
C GLN A 223 4.34 2.07 -1.04
N ILE A 224 4.58 0.78 -1.27
CA ILE A 224 5.39 0.31 -2.39
C ILE A 224 4.64 -0.77 -3.17
N HIS A 225 4.43 -0.56 -4.48
CA HIS A 225 4.15 -1.65 -5.41
C HIS A 225 5.44 -2.44 -5.65
N ALA A 226 5.52 -3.61 -5.02
CA ALA A 226 6.69 -4.49 -5.05
C ALA A 226 6.54 -5.55 -6.15
N SER A 227 6.42 -5.09 -7.39
CA SER A 227 6.33 -5.94 -8.58
C SER A 227 6.93 -5.25 -9.79
N LEU A 228 7.20 -6.02 -10.83
CA LEU A 228 7.71 -5.55 -12.12
C LEU A 228 6.70 -5.84 -13.24
N THR A 229 7.01 -5.44 -14.46
CA THR A 229 6.24 -5.79 -15.66
C THR A 229 6.16 -7.31 -15.84
N ASP A 230 5.01 -7.80 -16.26
CA ASP A 230 4.79 -9.23 -16.49
C ASP A 230 5.82 -9.81 -17.47
N SER A 231 6.49 -10.85 -17.03
CA SER A 231 7.50 -11.60 -17.75
C SER A 231 7.69 -12.96 -17.06
N VAL A 232 8.21 -12.91 -15.85
CA VAL A 232 8.37 -14.02 -14.90
C VAL A 232 7.92 -13.57 -13.51
N THR A 233 7.82 -14.49 -12.57
CA THR A 233 7.58 -14.18 -11.15
C THR A 233 8.81 -13.54 -10.52
N LEU A 234 8.65 -12.81 -9.42
CA LEU A 234 9.72 -12.01 -8.78
C LEU A 234 10.95 -12.83 -8.38
N ASP A 235 10.75 -14.07 -7.97
CA ASP A 235 11.82 -15.02 -7.60
C ASP A 235 12.74 -15.36 -8.77
N LYS A 236 12.28 -15.18 -10.00
CA LYS A 236 13.02 -15.47 -11.25
C LYS A 236 13.39 -14.22 -12.04
N ASP A 237 13.08 -13.04 -11.54
CA ASP A 237 13.30 -11.80 -12.28
C ASP A 237 14.69 -11.20 -12.00
N PRO A 238 15.64 -11.27 -12.96
CA PRO A 238 16.99 -10.78 -12.76
C PRO A 238 17.09 -9.24 -12.81
N ARG A 239 16.01 -8.54 -13.16
CA ARG A 239 16.01 -7.08 -13.31
C ARG A 239 16.08 -6.33 -12.00
N ILE A 240 15.86 -7.03 -10.86
CA ILE A 240 15.83 -6.40 -9.54
C ILE A 240 16.48 -7.28 -8.47
N ASP A 241 17.27 -6.65 -7.61
CA ASP A 241 17.77 -7.24 -6.37
C ASP A 241 16.93 -6.75 -5.18
N LEU A 242 15.95 -7.56 -4.77
CA LEU A 242 15.07 -7.25 -3.64
C LEU A 242 15.79 -7.30 -2.29
N HIS A 243 16.90 -8.03 -2.14
CA HIS A 243 17.72 -7.98 -0.93
C HIS A 243 18.37 -6.60 -0.76
N LYS A 244 18.85 -6.02 -1.88
CA LYS A 244 19.39 -4.67 -1.87
C LYS A 244 18.32 -3.63 -1.55
N VAL A 245 17.10 -3.80 -2.10
CA VAL A 245 15.95 -2.94 -1.77
C VAL A 245 15.66 -3.03 -0.27
N ARG A 246 15.54 -4.23 0.30
CA ARG A 246 15.31 -4.42 1.74
C ARG A 246 16.37 -3.72 2.56
N LYS A 247 17.65 -3.98 2.31
CA LYS A 247 18.77 -3.34 3.03
C LYS A 247 18.68 -1.81 3.00
N THR A 248 18.16 -1.24 1.92
CA THR A 248 17.94 0.20 1.81
C THR A 248 16.78 0.66 2.69
N LEU A 249 15.64 -0.04 2.66
CA LEU A 249 14.47 0.28 3.47
C LEU A 249 14.78 0.16 4.97
N ASP A 250 15.55 -0.86 5.39
CA ASP A 250 16.01 -1.04 6.77
C ASP A 250 16.86 0.17 7.23
N LYS A 251 17.85 0.58 6.41
CA LYS A 251 18.67 1.77 6.68
C LYS A 251 17.87 3.06 6.75
N MET A 252 16.80 3.17 5.98
CA MET A 252 15.87 4.28 5.99
C MET A 252 14.91 4.23 7.20
N LYS A 253 14.88 3.12 7.93
CA LYS A 253 13.88 2.82 8.98
C LYS A 253 12.46 2.97 8.44
N TRP A 254 12.26 2.60 7.18
CA TRP A 254 10.93 2.57 6.58
C TRP A 254 10.19 1.31 7.02
N ASN A 255 8.93 1.46 7.32
CA ASN A 255 8.00 0.35 7.58
C ASN A 255 6.73 0.56 6.77
N GLY A 256 6.05 -0.50 6.44
CA GLY A 256 4.80 -0.39 5.68
C GLY A 256 4.52 -1.62 4.81
N TRP A 257 3.70 -1.37 3.81
CA TRP A 257 3.15 -2.41 2.96
C TRP A 257 3.86 -2.51 1.61
N LEU A 258 4.18 -3.75 1.26
CA LEU A 258 4.65 -4.15 -0.07
C LEU A 258 3.45 -4.78 -0.78
N VAL A 259 3.01 -4.20 -1.90
CA VAL A 259 1.82 -4.67 -2.61
C VAL A 259 2.22 -5.31 -3.93
N VAL A 260 1.81 -6.56 -4.13
CA VAL A 260 1.98 -7.26 -5.42
C VAL A 260 0.90 -6.78 -6.39
N GLU A 261 1.32 -6.14 -7.48
CA GLU A 261 0.44 -5.69 -8.56
C GLU A 261 0.57 -6.59 -9.80
N ARG A 262 1.80 -6.94 -10.18
CA ARG A 262 2.16 -7.65 -11.42
C ARG A 262 3.21 -8.75 -11.17
N SER A 263 4.19 -8.88 -12.06
CA SER A 263 5.21 -9.94 -12.05
C SER A 263 4.59 -11.32 -12.24
N ARG A 264 3.74 -11.43 -13.26
CA ARG A 264 3.12 -12.71 -13.65
C ARG A 264 3.94 -13.36 -14.74
N ASN A 265 4.00 -14.69 -14.73
CA ASN A 265 4.55 -15.47 -15.83
C ASN A 265 3.79 -15.16 -17.13
N ALA A 266 4.46 -14.58 -18.11
CA ALA A 266 3.85 -14.18 -19.39
C ALA A 266 3.23 -15.36 -20.16
N LYS A 267 3.72 -16.60 -19.95
CA LYS A 267 3.18 -17.81 -20.57
C LYS A 267 1.92 -18.35 -19.86
N ASP A 268 1.65 -17.86 -18.61
CA ASP A 268 0.51 -18.35 -17.81
C ASP A 268 -0.04 -17.22 -16.91
N VAL A 269 -0.35 -16.07 -17.50
CA VAL A 269 -0.82 -14.87 -16.77
C VAL A 269 -2.16 -15.09 -16.05
N ARG A 270 -2.95 -16.09 -16.48
CA ARG A 270 -4.26 -16.40 -15.89
C ARG A 270 -4.16 -17.25 -14.63
N ASN A 271 -3.03 -17.86 -14.37
CA ASN A 271 -2.76 -18.58 -13.13
C ASN A 271 -2.52 -17.59 -11.98
N VAL A 272 -3.59 -16.89 -11.60
CA VAL A 272 -3.53 -15.82 -10.59
C VAL A 272 -3.01 -16.35 -9.27
N ARG A 273 -3.55 -17.49 -8.79
CA ARG A 273 -3.11 -18.09 -7.52
C ARG A 273 -1.63 -18.45 -7.53
N GLY A 274 -1.14 -19.09 -8.60
CA GLY A 274 0.27 -19.47 -8.73
C GLY A 274 1.18 -18.25 -8.79
N ASN A 275 0.89 -17.30 -9.69
CA ASN A 275 1.72 -16.10 -9.87
C ASN A 275 1.78 -15.23 -8.62
N PHE A 276 0.62 -14.88 -8.05
CA PHE A 276 0.59 -14.04 -6.85
C PHE A 276 1.12 -14.77 -5.62
N GLY A 277 0.81 -16.08 -5.48
CA GLY A 277 1.32 -16.90 -4.38
C GLY A 277 2.85 -16.98 -4.37
N THR A 278 3.48 -17.20 -5.53
CA THR A 278 4.94 -17.19 -5.65
C THR A 278 5.53 -15.82 -5.27
N ASN A 279 4.96 -14.73 -5.77
CA ASN A 279 5.47 -13.39 -5.48
C ASN A 279 5.30 -13.01 -4.00
N VAL A 280 4.15 -13.34 -3.38
CA VAL A 280 3.91 -13.11 -1.95
C VAL A 280 4.88 -13.92 -1.10
N ALA A 281 5.07 -15.21 -1.41
CA ALA A 281 6.00 -16.07 -0.69
C ALA A 281 7.43 -15.53 -0.75
N TYR A 282 7.88 -15.12 -1.94
CA TYR A 282 9.22 -14.57 -2.14
C TYR A 282 9.43 -13.23 -1.41
N LEU A 283 8.44 -12.33 -1.46
CA LEU A 283 8.52 -11.08 -0.68
C LEU A 283 8.56 -11.38 0.82
N LYS A 284 7.74 -12.30 1.31
CA LYS A 284 7.76 -12.68 2.74
C LYS A 284 9.09 -13.32 3.14
N GLU A 285 9.68 -14.15 2.30
CA GLU A 285 11.00 -14.72 2.54
C GLU A 285 12.06 -13.62 2.70
N ILE A 286 12.09 -12.64 1.79
CA ILE A 286 13.08 -11.56 1.83
C ILE A 286 12.82 -10.58 2.98
N PHE A 287 11.56 -10.19 3.22
CA PHE A 287 11.19 -9.10 4.12
C PHE A 287 10.74 -9.55 5.52
N SER A 288 10.80 -10.86 5.86
CA SER A 288 10.47 -11.34 7.20
C SER A 288 11.59 -11.09 8.22
N VAL A 289 11.22 -10.98 9.50
CA VAL A 289 12.16 -10.85 10.63
C VAL A 289 13.11 -12.04 10.73
N GLN A 290 12.66 -13.25 10.33
CA GLN A 290 13.48 -14.46 10.35
C GLN A 290 14.65 -14.42 9.35
N ALA A 291 14.55 -13.62 8.30
CA ALA A 291 15.65 -13.44 7.35
C ALA A 291 16.86 -12.69 7.96
N GLU A 292 16.62 -11.81 8.95
CA GLU A 292 17.72 -11.16 9.69
C GLU A 292 18.51 -12.13 10.54
N GLN A 293 17.82 -12.99 11.30
CA GLN A 293 18.48 -13.96 12.18
C GLN A 293 19.32 -15.01 11.44
N LYS A 294 18.97 -15.34 10.20
CA LYS A 294 19.77 -16.24 9.35
C LYS A 294 21.00 -15.56 8.77
N ARG A 295 20.92 -14.26 8.48
CA ARG A 295 22.06 -13.48 7.97
C ARG A 295 23.13 -13.26 9.03
N ASP A 296 22.73 -12.79 10.21
CA ASP A 296 23.66 -12.54 11.33
C ASP A 296 24.42 -13.81 11.74
N LYS A 297 23.77 -14.98 11.58
CA LYS A 297 24.45 -16.27 11.81
C LYS A 297 25.42 -16.69 10.72
N ASN A 298 25.25 -16.17 9.48
CA ASN A 298 26.13 -16.49 8.36
C ASN A 298 27.27 -15.46 8.19
N GLU A 299 27.08 -14.22 8.63
CA GLU A 299 28.13 -13.19 8.63
C GLU A 299 29.09 -13.34 9.83
N ASN A 300 28.70 -14.12 10.86
CA ASN A 300 29.51 -14.43 12.04
C ASN A 300 30.18 -15.83 11.97
N LYS A 301 30.18 -16.49 10.81
CA LYS A 301 30.93 -17.72 10.51
C LYS A 301 32.00 -17.42 9.47
#